data_fdcfe2d88a927726264eb6553074863e
#
_entry.id   fdcfe2d88a927726264eb6553074863e
#
_cell.length_a   1.000
_cell.length_b   1.000
_cell.length_c   1.000
_cell.angle_alpha   90.00
_cell.angle_beta   90.00
_cell.angle_gamma   90.00
#
_symmetry.space_group_name_H-M   'P 1'
#
loop_
_entity.id
_entity.type
_entity.pdbx_description
1 polymer ?
#
loop_
_entity_poly.entity_id
_entity_poly.type
_entity_poly.pdbx_seq_one_letter_code
_entity_poly.pdbx_strand_id
1 'polypeptide(L)'
;VSPNERLNPSLFKIPMDRIRSGYYSDKYFTRFVEVLKKRGRHASVVYQFFPRQDACIVGLDEAIAILRTCTGRYRDEKKAHRIFQSLLESERKVQSAAYEMDRKESEFAFQTKMDLREQLNDLWEDHWGKIQVKALFDGEMVLSDEVVMTIEGDPTFFGYLETVLLGVMARASSTATAVRKVVSAARRKPILFFSARFDHYWLQATDGYAALKAGAFGVSTDANADYWGAESMGTIPHALISTFHGDTCAAAMAFDECIDPTVNRIVLVDWD
;
A
#
# COMPACT_ATOMS: atom_id res chain seq x y z
N VAL A 1 3.26 -0.58 -17.91
CA VAL A 1 1.94 -1.21 -17.61
C VAL A 1 0.93 -0.58 -18.56
N SER A 2 0.16 -1.40 -19.28
CA SER A 2 -0.94 -0.92 -20.13
C SER A 2 -1.94 -0.10 -19.29
N PRO A 3 -2.56 0.97 -19.85
CA PRO A 3 -3.51 1.78 -19.09
C PRO A 3 -4.67 0.99 -18.47
N ASN A 4 -5.03 -0.14 -19.07
CA ASN A 4 -6.18 -0.97 -18.69
C ASN A 4 -5.76 -2.35 -18.15
N GLU A 5 -4.61 -2.44 -17.52
CA GLU A 5 -4.11 -3.68 -16.92
C GLU A 5 -4.06 -3.54 -15.39
N ARG A 6 -4.61 -4.54 -14.71
CA ARG A 6 -4.55 -4.62 -13.25
C ARG A 6 -3.22 -5.19 -12.79
N LEU A 7 -2.69 -4.68 -11.70
CA LEU A 7 -1.52 -5.27 -11.06
C LEU A 7 -1.82 -6.69 -10.56
N ASN A 8 -0.78 -7.52 -10.59
CA ASN A 8 -0.87 -8.84 -9.97
C ASN A 8 -1.12 -8.68 -8.46
N PRO A 9 -2.20 -9.24 -7.91
CA PRO A 9 -2.54 -9.11 -6.49
C PRO A 9 -1.44 -9.59 -5.53
N SER A 10 -0.53 -10.47 -5.97
CA SER A 10 0.58 -10.97 -5.14
C SER A 10 1.65 -9.93 -4.84
N LEU A 11 1.67 -8.81 -5.56
CA LEU A 11 2.58 -7.70 -5.29
C LEU A 11 2.23 -6.97 -3.99
N PHE A 12 0.95 -6.95 -3.61
CA PHE A 12 0.50 -6.24 -2.43
C PHE A 12 0.80 -7.04 -1.15
N LYS A 13 1.52 -6.43 -0.22
CA LYS A 13 1.88 -7.00 1.09
C LYS A 13 0.71 -6.87 2.08
N ILE A 14 -0.42 -7.53 1.78
CA ILE A 14 -1.67 -7.41 2.56
C ILE A 14 -1.54 -8.15 3.90
N PRO A 15 -1.66 -7.47 5.05
CA PRO A 15 -1.65 -8.09 6.37
C PRO A 15 -3.01 -8.72 6.68
N MET A 16 -3.31 -9.87 6.01
CA MET A 16 -4.64 -10.50 5.99
C MET A 16 -5.17 -10.83 7.38
N ASP A 17 -4.34 -11.38 8.27
CA ASP A 17 -4.68 -11.69 9.65
C ASP A 17 -5.19 -10.46 10.42
N ARG A 18 -4.54 -9.31 10.27
CA ARG A 18 -4.94 -8.06 10.92
C ARG A 18 -6.20 -7.46 10.29
N ILE A 19 -6.31 -7.48 8.96
CA ILE A 19 -7.49 -6.95 8.26
C ILE A 19 -8.71 -7.81 8.56
N ARG A 20 -8.62 -9.14 8.43
CA ARG A 20 -9.70 -10.10 8.73
C ARG A 20 -10.20 -10.02 10.18
N SER A 21 -9.31 -9.69 11.11
CA SER A 21 -9.65 -9.50 12.53
C SER A 21 -10.22 -8.12 12.85
N GLY A 22 -10.41 -7.24 11.86
CA GLY A 22 -10.89 -5.88 12.04
C GLY A 22 -9.94 -4.96 12.82
N TYR A 23 -8.64 -5.29 12.85
CA TYR A 23 -7.64 -4.53 13.60
C TYR A 23 -7.47 -3.11 13.07
N TYR A 24 -7.58 -2.92 11.76
CA TYR A 24 -7.51 -1.62 11.08
C TYR A 24 -8.87 -0.99 10.81
N SER A 25 -9.97 -1.62 11.22
CA SER A 25 -11.32 -1.10 10.98
C SER A 25 -11.73 -0.12 12.07
N ASP A 26 -12.38 0.95 11.69
CA ASP A 26 -13.10 1.79 12.64
C ASP A 26 -14.13 0.97 13.42
N LYS A 27 -14.21 1.20 14.73
CA LYS A 27 -15.02 0.35 15.61
C LYS A 27 -16.51 0.36 15.28
N TYR A 28 -17.03 1.43 14.70
CA TYR A 28 -18.43 1.47 14.30
C TYR A 28 -18.73 0.52 13.14
N PHE A 29 -17.80 0.25 12.22
CA PHE A 29 -17.99 -0.75 11.17
C PHE A 29 -17.95 -2.20 11.70
N THR A 30 -17.05 -2.51 12.62
CA THR A 30 -17.05 -3.85 13.25
C THR A 30 -18.32 -4.07 14.06
N ARG A 31 -18.79 -3.04 14.79
CA ARG A 31 -20.05 -3.08 15.54
C ARG A 31 -21.29 -3.17 14.64
N PHE A 32 -21.29 -2.46 13.51
CA PHE A 32 -22.34 -2.57 12.51
C PHE A 32 -22.48 -4.01 12.02
N VAL A 33 -21.38 -4.66 11.61
CA VAL A 33 -21.38 -6.07 11.19
C VAL A 33 -21.85 -6.99 12.32
N GLU A 34 -21.44 -6.76 13.55
CA GLU A 34 -21.87 -7.52 14.73
C GLU A 34 -23.40 -7.41 14.95
N VAL A 35 -23.97 -6.22 14.79
CA VAL A 35 -25.43 -6.00 14.90
C VAL A 35 -26.17 -6.80 13.83
N LEU A 36 -25.72 -6.74 12.58
CA LEU A 36 -26.35 -7.48 11.49
C LEU A 36 -26.35 -8.99 11.76
N LYS A 37 -25.19 -9.54 12.15
CA LYS A 37 -25.05 -10.97 12.51
C LYS A 37 -25.95 -11.38 13.66
N LYS A 38 -25.97 -10.62 14.77
CA LYS A 38 -26.82 -10.92 15.94
C LYS A 38 -28.31 -10.85 15.65
N ARG A 39 -28.71 -9.99 14.71
CA ARG A 39 -30.12 -9.86 14.30
C ARG A 39 -30.51 -10.76 13.13
N GLY A 40 -29.58 -11.55 12.59
CA GLY A 40 -29.83 -12.38 11.41
C GLY A 40 -30.25 -11.55 10.18
N ARG A 41 -29.77 -10.30 10.08
CA ARG A 41 -30.08 -9.39 8.97
C ARG A 41 -29.10 -9.63 7.83
N HIS A 42 -29.56 -10.35 6.84
CA HIS A 42 -28.85 -10.64 5.61
C HIS A 42 -29.57 -9.99 4.45
N ALA A 43 -28.99 -8.94 3.88
CA ALA A 43 -29.55 -8.23 2.74
C ALA A 43 -28.43 -7.86 1.78
N SER A 44 -28.69 -7.97 0.48
CA SER A 44 -27.77 -7.42 -0.51
C SER A 44 -27.87 -5.90 -0.53
N VAL A 45 -26.73 -5.23 -0.45
CA VAL A 45 -26.60 -3.77 -0.54
C VAL A 45 -25.56 -3.44 -1.61
N VAL A 46 -25.59 -2.21 -2.12
CA VAL A 46 -24.57 -1.69 -3.02
C VAL A 46 -23.80 -0.57 -2.32
N TYR A 47 -22.52 -0.81 -2.05
CA TYR A 47 -21.60 0.24 -1.62
C TYR A 47 -21.04 0.95 -2.85
N GLN A 48 -20.96 2.28 -2.79
CA GLN A 48 -20.40 3.13 -3.83
C GLN A 48 -19.23 3.93 -3.26
N PHE A 49 -18.12 3.91 -3.99
CA PHE A 49 -16.92 4.67 -3.67
C PHE A 49 -16.75 5.77 -4.71
N PHE A 50 -16.54 7.00 -4.27
CA PHE A 50 -16.40 8.16 -5.13
C PHE A 50 -15.55 9.25 -4.45
N PRO A 51 -14.78 10.04 -5.19
CA PRO A 51 -14.01 11.15 -4.64
C PRO A 51 -14.91 12.38 -4.41
N ARG A 52 -14.55 13.22 -3.45
CA ARG A 52 -15.22 14.51 -3.18
C ARG A 52 -14.66 15.68 -4.00
N GLN A 53 -13.65 15.43 -4.80
CA GLN A 53 -12.98 16.39 -5.68
C GLN A 53 -12.50 15.65 -6.92
N ASP A 54 -12.27 16.38 -8.01
CA ASP A 54 -11.65 15.82 -9.21
C ASP A 54 -10.30 15.19 -8.85
N ALA A 55 -10.08 13.96 -9.28
CA ALA A 55 -8.92 13.17 -8.86
C ALA A 55 -8.40 12.23 -9.96
N CYS A 56 -7.11 11.97 -9.91
CA CYS A 56 -6.51 10.82 -10.54
C CYS A 56 -6.65 9.64 -9.57
N ILE A 57 -7.52 8.68 -9.89
CA ILE A 57 -7.83 7.57 -9.00
C ILE A 57 -6.75 6.51 -9.06
N VAL A 58 -6.22 6.13 -7.88
CA VAL A 58 -5.27 5.03 -7.69
C VAL A 58 -5.57 4.32 -6.37
N GLY A 59 -5.22 3.03 -6.30
CA GLY A 59 -5.45 2.15 -5.14
C GLY A 59 -6.63 1.20 -5.32
N LEU A 60 -7.28 1.21 -6.49
CA LEU A 60 -8.37 0.28 -6.81
C LEU A 60 -7.85 -1.16 -6.91
N ASP A 61 -6.67 -1.38 -7.47
CA ASP A 61 -6.07 -2.71 -7.59
C ASP A 61 -5.74 -3.30 -6.22
N GLU A 62 -5.20 -2.50 -5.30
CA GLU A 62 -4.95 -2.91 -3.92
C GLU A 62 -6.26 -3.15 -3.17
N ALA A 63 -7.26 -2.28 -3.34
CA ALA A 63 -8.59 -2.46 -2.73
C ALA A 63 -9.26 -3.77 -3.20
N ILE A 64 -9.17 -4.11 -4.49
CA ILE A 64 -9.68 -5.37 -5.04
C ILE A 64 -8.92 -6.57 -4.46
N ALA A 65 -7.59 -6.47 -4.32
CA ALA A 65 -6.78 -7.52 -3.71
C ALA A 65 -7.14 -7.76 -2.23
N ILE A 66 -7.40 -6.68 -1.48
CA ILE A 66 -7.90 -6.75 -0.10
C ILE A 66 -9.28 -7.41 -0.06
N LEU A 67 -10.21 -7.00 -0.91
CA LEU A 67 -11.54 -7.61 -1.00
C LEU A 67 -11.45 -9.11 -1.31
N ARG A 68 -10.62 -9.48 -2.29
CA ARG A 68 -10.45 -10.88 -2.68
C ARG A 68 -9.93 -11.77 -1.56
N THR A 69 -9.06 -11.24 -0.70
CA THR A 69 -8.41 -12.03 0.35
C THR A 69 -9.09 -11.91 1.70
N CYS A 70 -9.85 -10.83 1.94
CA CYS A 70 -10.39 -10.51 3.25
C CYS A 70 -11.94 -10.44 3.29
N THR A 71 -12.66 -10.70 2.19
CA THR A 71 -14.12 -10.83 2.23
C THR A 71 -14.50 -12.19 2.81
N GLY A 72 -15.14 -12.18 3.98
CA GLY A 72 -15.51 -13.42 4.64
C GLY A 72 -15.73 -13.27 6.13
N ARG A 73 -15.59 -14.39 6.85
CA ARG A 73 -15.76 -14.44 8.31
C ARG A 73 -14.94 -15.57 8.92
N TYR A 74 -14.71 -15.52 10.22
CA TYR A 74 -14.23 -16.68 10.98
C TYR A 74 -15.39 -17.59 11.41
N ARG A 75 -15.28 -18.90 11.23
CA ARG A 75 -16.26 -19.90 11.69
C ARG A 75 -16.51 -19.84 13.20
N ASP A 76 -15.45 -19.58 13.95
CA ASP A 76 -15.49 -19.34 15.40
C ASP A 76 -14.79 -18.01 15.71
N GLU A 77 -15.58 -16.94 15.77
CA GLU A 77 -15.06 -15.57 16.02
C GLU A 77 -14.41 -15.44 17.39
N LYS A 78 -14.91 -16.15 18.41
CA LYS A 78 -14.32 -16.09 19.77
C LYS A 78 -12.95 -16.77 19.83
N LYS A 79 -12.84 -17.92 19.16
CA LYS A 79 -11.55 -18.64 19.04
C LYS A 79 -10.56 -17.83 18.22
N ALA A 80 -10.98 -17.31 17.06
CA ALA A 80 -10.15 -16.47 16.21
C ALA A 80 -9.65 -15.23 16.93
N HIS A 81 -10.51 -14.56 17.70
CA HIS A 81 -10.10 -13.41 18.51
C HIS A 81 -8.99 -13.76 19.52
N ARG A 82 -9.11 -14.87 20.24
CA ARG A 82 -8.06 -15.31 21.18
C ARG A 82 -6.75 -15.60 20.47
N ILE A 83 -6.80 -16.34 19.36
CA ILE A 83 -5.61 -16.65 18.56
C ILE A 83 -4.97 -15.34 18.04
N PHE A 84 -5.78 -14.39 17.59
CA PHE A 84 -5.26 -13.10 17.10
C PHE A 84 -4.57 -12.31 18.21
N GLN A 85 -5.08 -12.30 19.44
CA GLN A 85 -4.39 -11.65 20.57
C GLN A 85 -3.03 -12.32 20.85
N SER A 86 -2.98 -13.66 20.85
CA SER A 86 -1.72 -14.41 21.01
C SER A 86 -0.75 -14.13 19.84
N LEU A 87 -1.25 -13.94 18.61
CA LEU A 87 -0.45 -13.57 17.45
C LEU A 87 0.21 -12.18 17.65
N LEU A 88 -0.55 -11.19 18.12
CA LEU A 88 0.00 -9.85 18.42
C LEU A 88 1.07 -9.89 19.52
N GLU A 89 0.90 -10.73 20.53
CA GLU A 89 1.91 -10.93 21.58
C GLU A 89 3.17 -11.60 21.03
N SER A 90 3.01 -12.63 20.20
CA SER A 90 4.13 -13.30 19.55
C SER A 90 4.90 -12.37 18.62
N GLU A 91 4.22 -11.50 17.87
CA GLU A 91 4.88 -10.47 17.03
C GLU A 91 5.70 -9.49 17.86
N ARG A 92 5.21 -9.06 19.02
CA ARG A 92 5.97 -8.20 19.94
C ARG A 92 7.21 -8.91 20.46
N LYS A 93 7.11 -10.22 20.82
CA LYS A 93 8.26 -11.01 21.25
C LYS A 93 9.30 -11.15 20.16
N VAL A 94 8.91 -11.41 18.90
CA VAL A 94 9.84 -11.43 17.77
C VAL A 94 10.59 -10.11 17.66
N GLN A 95 9.89 -8.98 17.78
CA GLN A 95 10.51 -7.65 17.69
C GLN A 95 11.44 -7.37 18.86
N SER A 96 11.04 -7.69 20.11
CA SER A 96 11.86 -7.51 21.30
C SER A 96 13.11 -8.37 21.24
N ALA A 97 12.97 -9.67 20.96
CA ALA A 97 14.08 -10.60 20.86
C ALA A 97 15.06 -10.21 19.74
N ALA A 98 14.56 -9.72 18.60
CA ALA A 98 15.40 -9.21 17.53
C ALA A 98 16.19 -7.96 17.96
N TYR A 99 15.56 -7.05 18.71
CA TYR A 99 16.21 -5.86 19.24
C TYR A 99 17.28 -6.20 20.31
N GLU A 100 16.99 -7.18 21.16
CA GLU A 100 17.92 -7.68 22.19
C GLU A 100 18.98 -8.66 21.65
N MET A 101 18.93 -8.97 20.32
CA MET A 101 19.80 -9.95 19.65
C MET A 101 19.70 -11.38 20.24
N ASP A 102 18.59 -11.71 20.92
CA ASP A 102 18.30 -13.07 21.36
C ASP A 102 17.76 -13.94 20.21
N ARG A 103 18.67 -14.64 19.57
CA ARG A 103 18.37 -15.45 18.40
C ARG A 103 17.43 -16.62 18.71
N LYS A 104 17.59 -17.27 19.86
CA LYS A 104 16.78 -18.44 20.23
C LYS A 104 15.33 -18.04 20.52
N GLU A 105 15.13 -16.99 21.31
CA GLU A 105 13.79 -16.48 21.59
C GLU A 105 13.14 -15.93 20.31
N SER A 106 13.90 -15.27 19.43
CA SER A 106 13.41 -14.80 18.13
C SER A 106 12.93 -15.95 17.25
N GLU A 107 13.69 -17.05 17.11
CA GLU A 107 13.31 -18.22 16.33
C GLU A 107 12.06 -18.92 16.91
N PHE A 108 11.97 -19.08 18.22
CA PHE A 108 10.82 -19.68 18.90
C PHE A 108 9.56 -18.82 18.72
N ALA A 109 9.65 -17.52 18.96
CA ALA A 109 8.54 -16.61 18.80
C ALA A 109 8.08 -16.50 17.34
N PHE A 110 9.02 -16.57 16.38
CA PHE A 110 8.70 -16.60 14.96
C PHE A 110 7.92 -17.87 14.58
N GLN A 111 8.35 -19.05 15.04
CA GLN A 111 7.62 -20.29 14.78
C GLN A 111 6.21 -20.23 15.38
N THR A 112 6.09 -19.80 16.62
CA THR A 112 4.78 -19.59 17.28
C THR A 112 3.88 -18.67 16.47
N LYS A 113 4.42 -17.57 15.94
CA LYS A 113 3.70 -16.66 15.06
C LYS A 113 3.16 -17.35 13.80
N MET A 114 3.97 -18.19 13.17
CA MET A 114 3.56 -18.93 11.96
C MET A 114 2.43 -19.92 12.26
N ASP A 115 2.53 -20.68 13.35
CA ASP A 115 1.52 -21.64 13.78
C ASP A 115 0.18 -20.96 14.12
N LEU A 116 0.22 -19.79 14.75
CA LEU A 116 -0.98 -18.99 15.04
C LEU A 116 -1.64 -18.43 13.77
N ARG A 117 -0.86 -18.07 12.78
CA ARG A 117 -1.38 -17.62 11.46
C ARG A 117 -2.06 -18.76 10.72
N GLU A 118 -1.48 -19.96 10.75
CA GLU A 118 -2.10 -21.14 10.15
C GLU A 118 -3.45 -21.45 10.82
N GLN A 119 -3.50 -21.47 12.16
CA GLN A 119 -4.76 -21.64 12.88
C GLN A 119 -5.82 -20.58 12.54
N LEU A 120 -5.44 -19.32 12.31
CA LEU A 120 -6.39 -18.29 11.86
C LEU A 120 -6.89 -18.56 10.44
N ASN A 121 -6.01 -18.99 9.54
CA ASN A 121 -6.39 -19.34 8.18
C ASN A 121 -7.34 -20.53 8.15
N ASP A 122 -7.15 -21.55 8.98
CA ASP A 122 -8.03 -22.71 9.09
C ASP A 122 -9.45 -22.34 9.58
N LEU A 123 -9.57 -21.28 10.35
CA LEU A 123 -10.86 -20.78 10.82
C LEU A 123 -11.56 -19.84 9.81
N TRP A 124 -10.83 -19.39 8.77
CA TRP A 124 -11.37 -18.44 7.82
C TRP A 124 -12.30 -19.09 6.80
N GLU A 125 -13.48 -18.51 6.61
CA GLU A 125 -14.42 -18.85 5.53
C GLU A 125 -14.40 -17.72 4.50
N ASP A 126 -13.87 -18.02 3.32
CA ASP A 126 -13.86 -17.11 2.19
C ASP A 126 -15.27 -16.95 1.59
N HIS A 127 -15.66 -15.70 1.36
CA HIS A 127 -16.94 -15.34 0.76
C HIS A 127 -16.77 -14.40 -0.46
N TRP A 128 -15.57 -14.32 -1.04
CA TRP A 128 -15.34 -13.52 -2.24
C TRP A 128 -16.35 -13.78 -3.35
N GLY A 129 -16.66 -15.06 -3.62
CA GLY A 129 -17.63 -15.46 -4.65
C GLY A 129 -19.09 -15.06 -4.35
N LYS A 130 -19.38 -14.45 -3.19
CA LYS A 130 -20.74 -13.98 -2.80
C LYS A 130 -20.91 -12.48 -2.94
N ILE A 131 -19.93 -11.77 -3.45
CA ILE A 131 -20.01 -10.34 -3.75
C ILE A 131 -19.70 -10.07 -5.22
N GLN A 132 -20.21 -8.97 -5.74
CA GLN A 132 -19.87 -8.46 -7.06
C GLN A 132 -19.13 -7.14 -6.90
N VAL A 133 -17.95 -7.03 -7.52
CA VAL A 133 -17.15 -5.80 -7.52
C VAL A 133 -17.01 -5.29 -8.96
N LYS A 134 -17.30 -4.00 -9.16
CA LYS A 134 -17.02 -3.27 -10.40
C LYS A 134 -16.15 -2.07 -10.05
N ALA A 135 -15.09 -1.84 -10.80
CA ALA A 135 -14.18 -0.73 -10.53
C ALA A 135 -13.54 -0.22 -11.83
N LEU A 136 -13.23 1.07 -11.86
CA LEU A 136 -12.38 1.70 -12.86
C LEU A 136 -10.95 1.17 -12.75
N PHE A 137 -10.05 1.61 -13.63
CA PHE A 137 -8.63 1.29 -13.57
C PHE A 137 -7.84 2.38 -12.86
N ASP A 138 -6.73 1.99 -12.21
CA ASP A 138 -5.82 2.93 -11.59
C ASP A 138 -5.19 3.86 -12.63
N GLY A 139 -5.18 5.17 -12.34
CA GLY A 139 -4.67 6.24 -13.20
C GLY A 139 -5.74 6.98 -13.99
N GLU A 140 -7.01 6.57 -13.91
CA GLU A 140 -8.11 7.30 -14.56
C GLU A 140 -8.38 8.65 -13.85
N MET A 141 -8.71 9.65 -14.67
CA MET A 141 -9.17 10.95 -14.17
C MET A 141 -10.69 10.92 -14.02
N VAL A 142 -11.18 11.31 -12.87
CA VAL A 142 -12.61 11.36 -12.57
C VAL A 142 -13.00 12.68 -11.98
N LEU A 143 -14.25 13.07 -12.18
CA LEU A 143 -14.83 14.26 -11.56
C LEU A 143 -15.30 13.95 -10.12
N SER A 144 -15.54 15.02 -9.36
CA SER A 144 -16.18 14.92 -8.05
C SER A 144 -17.48 14.12 -8.14
N ASP A 145 -17.69 13.26 -7.16
CA ASP A 145 -18.88 12.41 -6.99
C ASP A 145 -19.11 11.34 -8.10
N GLU A 146 -18.19 11.16 -9.04
CA GLU A 146 -18.22 10.01 -9.95
C GLU A 146 -17.88 8.71 -9.23
N VAL A 147 -18.71 7.68 -9.45
CA VAL A 147 -18.51 6.36 -8.81
C VAL A 147 -17.34 5.63 -9.46
N VAL A 148 -16.31 5.34 -8.68
CA VAL A 148 -15.07 4.66 -9.13
C VAL A 148 -15.06 3.17 -8.82
N MET A 149 -15.82 2.73 -7.80
CA MET A 149 -15.97 1.32 -7.45
C MET A 149 -17.33 1.08 -6.82
N THR A 150 -17.93 -0.08 -7.12
CA THR A 150 -19.10 -0.59 -6.41
C THR A 150 -18.84 -1.98 -5.85
N ILE A 151 -19.42 -2.27 -4.68
CA ILE A 151 -19.44 -3.60 -4.07
C ILE A 151 -20.90 -3.94 -3.80
N GLU A 152 -21.40 -5.01 -4.41
CA GLU A 152 -22.74 -5.51 -4.21
C GLU A 152 -22.71 -6.86 -3.48
N GLY A 153 -23.46 -7.01 -2.41
CA GLY A 153 -23.56 -8.24 -1.64
C GLY A 153 -24.01 -8.03 -0.19
N ASP A 154 -23.88 -9.08 0.61
CA ASP A 154 -24.19 -9.03 2.05
C ASP A 154 -23.06 -8.33 2.83
N PRO A 155 -23.30 -7.17 3.45
CA PRO A 155 -22.28 -6.40 4.14
C PRO A 155 -21.72 -7.10 5.39
N THR A 156 -22.30 -8.19 5.85
CA THR A 156 -21.74 -9.00 6.94
C THR A 156 -20.39 -9.62 6.58
N PHE A 157 -20.06 -9.74 5.26
CA PHE A 157 -18.82 -10.32 4.78
C PHE A 157 -17.75 -9.28 4.44
N PHE A 158 -18.09 -8.01 4.21
CA PHE A 158 -17.15 -7.00 3.76
C PHE A 158 -17.28 -5.62 4.44
N GLY A 159 -18.40 -5.35 5.14
CA GLY A 159 -18.67 -4.00 5.69
C GLY A 159 -17.60 -3.49 6.66
N TYR A 160 -16.88 -4.38 7.33
CA TYR A 160 -15.75 -4.00 8.20
C TYR A 160 -14.48 -3.59 7.44
N LEU A 161 -14.44 -3.81 6.12
CA LEU A 161 -13.29 -3.46 5.27
C LEU A 161 -13.32 -1.98 4.82
N GLU A 162 -14.42 -1.26 5.01
CA GLU A 162 -14.61 0.09 4.48
C GLU A 162 -13.46 1.04 4.84
N THR A 163 -13.02 1.06 6.11
CA THR A 163 -11.90 1.90 6.55
C THR A 163 -10.63 1.63 5.74
N VAL A 164 -10.29 0.37 5.54
CA VAL A 164 -9.06 -0.02 4.83
C VAL A 164 -9.16 0.28 3.35
N LEU A 165 -10.31 -0.01 2.73
CA LEU A 165 -10.55 0.24 1.31
C LEU A 165 -10.48 1.74 1.00
N LEU A 166 -11.14 2.57 1.80
CA LEU A 166 -11.07 4.03 1.65
C LEU A 166 -9.66 4.54 1.88
N GLY A 167 -8.94 4.02 2.88
CA GLY A 167 -7.59 4.44 3.22
C GLY A 167 -6.60 4.24 2.08
N VAL A 168 -6.57 3.05 1.45
CA VAL A 168 -5.64 2.77 0.34
C VAL A 168 -5.96 3.60 -0.89
N MET A 169 -7.24 3.78 -1.23
CA MET A 169 -7.64 4.62 -2.36
C MET A 169 -7.39 6.12 -2.10
N ALA A 170 -7.71 6.63 -0.91
CA ALA A 170 -7.58 8.05 -0.60
C ALA A 170 -6.12 8.50 -0.62
N ARG A 171 -5.21 7.74 -0.01
CA ARG A 171 -3.78 8.07 0.00
C ARG A 171 -3.19 8.04 -1.39
N ALA A 172 -3.36 6.94 -2.11
CA ALA A 172 -2.81 6.78 -3.45
C ALA A 172 -3.36 7.81 -4.44
N SER A 173 -4.68 8.07 -4.41
CA SER A 173 -5.31 9.08 -5.29
C SER A 173 -4.86 10.49 -4.97
N SER A 174 -4.62 10.83 -3.70
CA SER A 174 -4.08 12.14 -3.30
C SER A 174 -2.70 12.37 -3.90
N THR A 175 -1.80 11.40 -3.77
CA THR A 175 -0.45 11.45 -4.35
C THR A 175 -0.52 11.52 -5.87
N ALA A 176 -1.31 10.65 -6.52
CA ALA A 176 -1.47 10.64 -7.97
C ALA A 176 -2.02 11.95 -8.52
N THR A 177 -3.02 12.53 -7.86
CA THR A 177 -3.61 13.81 -8.27
C THR A 177 -2.60 14.95 -8.20
N ALA A 178 -1.79 15.00 -7.16
CA ALA A 178 -0.73 16.01 -7.03
C ALA A 178 0.34 15.83 -8.13
N VAL A 179 0.81 14.61 -8.36
CA VAL A 179 1.79 14.30 -9.41
C VAL A 179 1.23 14.61 -10.79
N ARG A 180 -0.05 14.28 -11.07
CA ARG A 180 -0.70 14.55 -12.36
C ARG A 180 -0.70 16.04 -12.68
N LYS A 181 -0.93 16.90 -11.70
CA LYS A 181 -0.85 18.37 -11.88
C LYS A 181 0.55 18.80 -12.30
N VAL A 182 1.59 18.25 -11.67
CA VAL A 182 2.99 18.54 -12.01
C VAL A 182 3.33 18.04 -13.41
N VAL A 183 2.99 16.79 -13.74
CA VAL A 183 3.21 16.20 -15.07
C VAL A 183 2.54 17.02 -16.16
N SER A 184 1.31 17.47 -15.93
CA SER A 184 0.58 18.33 -16.89
C SER A 184 1.28 19.68 -17.07
N ALA A 185 1.75 20.32 -16.00
CA ALA A 185 2.47 21.57 -16.04
C ALA A 185 3.85 21.47 -16.72
N ALA A 186 4.48 20.30 -16.64
CA ALA A 186 5.82 20.04 -17.18
C ALA A 186 5.88 19.99 -18.72
N ARG A 187 4.75 19.98 -19.42
CA ARG A 187 4.68 20.06 -20.89
C ARG A 187 5.60 19.03 -21.58
N ARG A 188 5.44 17.73 -21.28
CA ARG A 188 6.22 16.58 -21.80
C ARG A 188 7.66 16.44 -21.28
N LYS A 189 8.11 17.27 -20.34
CA LYS A 189 9.38 17.01 -19.66
C LYS A 189 9.20 15.81 -18.71
N PRO A 190 10.19 14.90 -18.61
CA PRO A 190 10.13 13.80 -17.67
C PRO A 190 10.14 14.33 -16.23
N ILE A 191 9.25 13.79 -15.39
CA ILE A 191 9.15 14.13 -13.97
C ILE A 191 9.68 12.97 -13.15
N LEU A 192 10.66 13.24 -12.30
CA LEU A 192 11.16 12.31 -11.30
C LEU A 192 10.48 12.59 -9.96
N PHE A 193 9.93 11.55 -9.36
CA PHE A 193 9.23 11.64 -8.08
C PHE A 193 10.19 11.36 -6.92
N PHE A 194 10.63 12.42 -6.23
CA PHE A 194 11.63 12.38 -5.16
C PHE A 194 11.05 12.69 -3.79
N SER A 195 9.89 12.15 -3.48
CA SER A 195 9.19 12.43 -2.21
C SER A 195 9.49 11.42 -1.09
N ALA A 196 10.36 10.44 -1.32
CA ALA A 196 10.59 9.33 -0.38
C ALA A 196 10.90 9.76 1.06
N ARG A 197 11.66 10.86 1.25
CA ARG A 197 12.05 11.39 2.58
C ARG A 197 11.05 12.36 3.20
N PHE A 198 9.93 12.65 2.53
CA PHE A 198 8.91 13.59 3.03
C PHE A 198 7.77 12.90 3.75
N ASP A 199 7.76 11.56 3.77
CA ASP A 199 6.75 10.77 4.46
C ASP A 199 7.36 9.50 5.06
N HIS A 200 6.55 8.71 5.75
CA HIS A 200 6.98 7.48 6.38
C HIS A 200 7.42 6.45 5.34
N TYR A 201 8.54 5.77 5.56
CA TYR A 201 9.12 4.81 4.61
C TYR A 201 8.20 3.66 4.19
N TRP A 202 7.20 3.31 5.01
CA TRP A 202 6.21 2.27 4.69
C TRP A 202 5.25 2.67 3.58
N LEU A 203 5.16 3.97 3.26
CA LEU A 203 4.28 4.49 2.21
C LEU A 203 4.96 4.53 0.83
N GLN A 204 6.27 4.29 0.77
CA GLN A 204 7.02 4.49 -0.45
C GLN A 204 6.52 3.66 -1.63
N ALA A 205 6.18 2.37 -1.43
CA ALA A 205 5.69 1.52 -2.50
C ALA A 205 4.36 2.03 -3.09
N THR A 206 3.40 2.39 -2.24
CA THR A 206 2.11 2.95 -2.66
C THR A 206 2.26 4.31 -3.33
N ASP A 207 3.08 5.20 -2.77
CA ASP A 207 3.31 6.55 -3.32
C ASP A 207 4.04 6.50 -4.66
N GLY A 208 5.04 5.62 -4.79
CA GLY A 208 5.75 5.42 -6.06
C GLY A 208 4.85 4.88 -7.16
N TYR A 209 4.00 3.89 -6.84
CA TYR A 209 3.01 3.37 -7.78
C TYR A 209 1.99 4.45 -8.19
N ALA A 210 1.51 5.24 -7.24
CA ALA A 210 0.60 6.35 -7.52
C ALA A 210 1.24 7.39 -8.45
N ALA A 211 2.52 7.72 -8.23
CA ALA A 211 3.27 8.63 -9.07
C ALA A 211 3.43 8.09 -10.50
N LEU A 212 3.73 6.80 -10.67
CA LEU A 212 3.79 6.14 -11.96
C LEU A 212 2.47 6.25 -12.72
N LYS A 213 1.36 5.86 -12.08
CA LYS A 213 0.02 5.91 -12.70
C LYS A 213 -0.38 7.34 -13.07
N ALA A 214 0.13 8.34 -12.37
CA ALA A 214 -0.04 9.75 -12.69
C ALA A 214 0.87 10.26 -13.81
N GLY A 215 1.83 9.44 -14.29
CA GLY A 215 2.70 9.76 -15.41
C GLY A 215 4.10 10.23 -15.02
N ALA A 216 4.57 9.97 -13.80
CA ALA A 216 5.96 10.15 -13.44
C ALA A 216 6.86 9.23 -14.28
N PHE A 217 8.04 9.71 -14.63
CA PHE A 217 9.03 8.97 -15.43
C PHE A 217 9.88 8.03 -14.57
N GLY A 218 10.16 8.41 -13.34
CA GLY A 218 10.98 7.62 -12.42
C GLY A 218 10.78 8.03 -10.96
N VAL A 219 11.37 7.25 -10.08
CA VAL A 219 11.30 7.40 -8.62
C VAL A 219 12.71 7.31 -8.01
N SER A 220 12.86 7.79 -6.77
CA SER A 220 14.17 7.95 -6.13
C SER A 220 14.65 6.79 -5.27
N THR A 221 13.79 5.80 -4.98
CA THR A 221 14.18 4.63 -4.17
C THR A 221 13.61 3.35 -4.75
N ASP A 222 14.28 2.23 -4.49
CA ASP A 222 13.81 0.90 -4.91
C ASP A 222 12.46 0.57 -4.29
N ALA A 223 12.22 1.02 -3.06
CA ALA A 223 10.93 0.85 -2.40
C ALA A 223 9.80 1.62 -3.11
N ASN A 224 10.07 2.80 -3.69
CA ASN A 224 9.08 3.47 -4.55
C ASN A 224 8.81 2.69 -5.85
N ALA A 225 9.78 1.92 -6.33
CA ALA A 225 9.67 1.13 -7.56
C ALA A 225 9.09 -0.29 -7.33
N ASP A 226 8.85 -0.70 -6.08
CA ASP A 226 8.51 -2.08 -5.68
C ASP A 226 7.30 -2.66 -6.44
N TYR A 227 6.24 -1.85 -6.70
CA TYR A 227 5.03 -2.33 -7.37
C TYR A 227 5.09 -2.33 -8.91
N TRP A 228 6.09 -1.74 -9.51
CA TRP A 228 6.17 -1.64 -10.97
C TRP A 228 7.48 -2.16 -11.57
N GLY A 229 8.38 -2.68 -10.70
CA GLY A 229 9.58 -3.39 -11.13
C GLY A 229 10.53 -2.57 -11.99
N ALA A 230 10.54 -1.24 -11.81
CA ALA A 230 11.50 -0.36 -12.45
C ALA A 230 12.70 -0.12 -11.52
N GLU A 231 13.82 0.29 -12.08
CA GLU A 231 14.95 0.73 -11.30
C GLU A 231 14.72 2.15 -10.76
N SER A 232 15.19 2.40 -9.55
CA SER A 232 15.19 3.74 -8.98
C SER A 232 16.26 4.61 -9.65
N MET A 233 16.06 5.93 -9.60
CA MET A 233 16.97 6.92 -10.17
C MET A 233 17.47 7.84 -9.06
N GLY A 234 18.74 8.24 -9.14
CA GLY A 234 19.35 9.10 -8.15
C GLY A 234 20.13 10.25 -8.78
N THR A 235 20.56 11.15 -7.89
CA THR A 235 21.46 12.25 -8.20
C THR A 235 22.68 12.18 -7.29
N ILE A 236 23.73 12.93 -7.59
CA ILE A 236 24.80 13.18 -6.63
C ILE A 236 24.22 13.97 -5.43
N PRO A 237 24.35 13.48 -4.20
CA PRO A 237 23.84 14.21 -3.04
C PRO A 237 24.79 15.33 -2.61
N HIS A 238 24.27 16.38 -1.96
CA HIS A 238 25.09 17.44 -1.35
C HIS A 238 26.17 16.89 -0.39
N ALA A 239 25.88 15.78 0.29
CA ALA A 239 26.85 15.11 1.17
C ALA A 239 28.14 14.71 0.42
N LEU A 240 28.05 14.23 -0.84
CA LEU A 240 29.21 13.93 -1.65
C LEU A 240 29.99 15.21 -1.97
N ILE A 241 29.29 16.27 -2.41
CA ILE A 241 29.94 17.56 -2.73
C ILE A 241 30.64 18.11 -1.48
N SER A 242 30.01 18.01 -0.31
CA SER A 242 30.63 18.42 0.96
C SER A 242 31.93 17.67 1.27
N THR A 243 32.02 16.37 0.98
CA THR A 243 33.25 15.59 1.19
C THR A 243 34.37 15.98 0.22
N PHE A 244 34.07 16.65 -0.88
CA PHE A 244 34.98 17.28 -1.81
C PHE A 244 35.19 18.77 -1.51
N HIS A 245 34.99 19.21 -0.26
CA HIS A 245 35.13 20.58 0.19
C HIS A 245 34.30 21.62 -0.57
N GLY A 246 33.16 21.21 -1.12
CA GLY A 246 32.29 22.07 -1.91
C GLY A 246 32.60 22.09 -3.41
N ASP A 247 33.60 21.36 -3.85
CA ASP A 247 33.96 21.26 -5.28
C ASP A 247 32.99 20.30 -6.00
N THR A 248 31.93 20.88 -6.56
CA THR A 248 30.92 20.14 -7.33
C THR A 248 31.50 19.44 -8.56
N CYS A 249 32.47 20.06 -9.23
CA CYS A 249 33.09 19.44 -10.40
C CYS A 249 33.90 18.21 -10.02
N ALA A 250 34.75 18.31 -8.99
CA ALA A 250 35.54 17.17 -8.51
C ALA A 250 34.63 16.03 -8.03
N ALA A 251 33.54 16.33 -7.31
CA ALA A 251 32.56 15.33 -6.88
C ALA A 251 31.86 14.65 -8.08
N ALA A 252 31.49 15.40 -9.10
CA ALA A 252 30.85 14.88 -10.32
C ALA A 252 31.81 13.98 -11.12
N MET A 253 33.06 14.37 -11.27
CA MET A 253 34.08 13.55 -11.93
C MET A 253 34.35 12.25 -11.19
N ALA A 254 34.48 12.30 -9.85
CA ALA A 254 34.66 11.10 -9.03
C ALA A 254 33.42 10.17 -9.13
N PHE A 255 32.21 10.70 -9.19
CA PHE A 255 31.00 9.92 -9.43
C PHE A 255 31.05 9.23 -10.79
N ASP A 256 31.44 9.95 -11.84
CA ASP A 256 31.52 9.39 -13.20
C ASP A 256 32.58 8.28 -13.31
N GLU A 257 33.70 8.44 -12.64
CA GLU A 257 34.81 7.45 -12.63
C GLU A 257 34.47 6.19 -11.83
N CYS A 258 33.70 6.34 -10.72
CA CYS A 258 33.47 5.25 -9.76
C CYS A 258 32.17 4.48 -9.97
N ILE A 259 31.15 5.08 -10.61
CA ILE A 259 29.82 4.50 -10.74
C ILE A 259 29.63 3.88 -12.11
N ASP A 260 28.92 2.74 -12.15
CA ASP A 260 28.62 2.00 -13.37
C ASP A 260 28.15 2.94 -14.49
N PRO A 261 28.71 2.83 -15.72
CA PRO A 261 28.35 3.70 -16.85
C PRO A 261 26.86 3.68 -17.24
N THR A 262 26.11 2.64 -16.88
CA THR A 262 24.66 2.55 -17.14
C THR A 262 23.82 3.46 -16.25
N VAL A 263 24.38 3.91 -15.12
CA VAL A 263 23.71 4.84 -14.19
C VAL A 263 23.69 6.25 -14.77
N ASN A 264 22.53 6.91 -14.74
CA ASN A 264 22.39 8.29 -15.21
C ASN A 264 23.26 9.28 -14.42
N ARG A 265 23.96 10.17 -15.14
CA ARG A 265 24.80 11.24 -14.56
C ARG A 265 23.96 12.48 -14.28
N ILE A 266 23.36 12.52 -13.08
CA ILE A 266 22.53 13.66 -12.65
C ILE A 266 23.25 14.34 -11.48
N VAL A 267 23.63 15.60 -11.67
CA VAL A 267 24.42 16.39 -10.72
C VAL A 267 23.59 17.54 -10.17
N LEU A 268 23.61 17.73 -8.85
CA LEU A 268 23.09 18.92 -8.20
C LEU A 268 24.07 20.08 -8.45
N VAL A 269 23.52 21.25 -8.81
CA VAL A 269 24.30 22.47 -9.13
C VAL A 269 23.91 23.64 -8.23
N ASP A 270 23.23 23.35 -7.14
CA ASP A 270 22.70 24.31 -6.16
C ASP A 270 23.47 24.29 -4.82
N TRP A 271 24.73 23.86 -4.87
CA TRP A 271 25.65 23.93 -3.74
C TRP A 271 26.24 25.33 -3.63
N ASP A 272 26.09 26.01 -2.47
CA ASP A 272 26.68 27.30 -2.11
C ASP A 272 27.89 27.14 -1.18
#